data_fecc2457edf0d68ff784e5947d7f3056
#
_entry.id   fecc2457edf0d68ff784e5947d7f3056
#
_cell.length_a   1.000
_cell.length_b   1.000
_cell.length_c   1.000
_cell.angle_alpha   90.00
_cell.angle_beta   90.00
_cell.angle_gamma   90.00
#
_symmetry.space_group_name_H-M   'P 1'
#
loop_
_entity.id
_entity.type
_entity.pdbx_description
1 polymer ?
#
loop_
_entity_poly.entity_id
_entity_poly.type
_entity_poly.pdbx_seq_one_letter_code
_entity_poly.pdbx_strand_id
1 'polypeptide(L)'
;MTGDPAFTLQPTRPPRAQLRELGIPDDAHVGGISVRNLQDNGNFPEQFAKLCDRLSGELGKTIVFLVMQESRDEAISRQIMAQMSAPAYLAKTPGDPGAMLSLIRDMDAVVSMRLHTIIFAAQMQVPVVGCVYDPKVAAFLEMLQMPSCGTPRDMDAGHAFRVTAGLLAEREQVCRRLGEIVSGLTCQAEATTELFAQLLRDQGIM
;
A
#
# COMPACT_ATOMS: atom_id res chain seq x y z
N MET A 1 -17.46 15.49 -5.81
CA MET A 1 -16.59 14.30 -5.99
C MET A 1 -16.99 13.31 -4.94
N THR A 2 -17.30 12.06 -5.28
CA THR A 2 -17.70 11.02 -4.31
C THR A 2 -16.43 10.39 -3.73
N GLY A 3 -16.35 10.27 -2.39
CA GLY A 3 -15.22 9.59 -1.73
C GLY A 3 -15.25 8.08 -2.01
N ASP A 4 -14.08 7.45 -2.09
CA ASP A 4 -13.98 5.99 -2.21
C ASP A 4 -14.47 5.33 -0.92
N PRO A 5 -15.44 4.39 -0.96
CA PRO A 5 -15.96 3.74 0.25
C PRO A 5 -14.89 3.02 1.08
N ALA A 6 -13.75 2.70 0.50
CA ALA A 6 -12.65 2.08 1.21
C ALA A 6 -12.15 2.93 2.40
N PHE A 7 -12.34 4.27 2.37
CA PHE A 7 -11.99 5.14 3.50
C PHE A 7 -12.87 4.96 4.75
N THR A 8 -13.99 4.25 4.67
CA THR A 8 -14.84 3.92 5.84
C THR A 8 -14.48 2.58 6.49
N LEU A 9 -13.61 1.78 5.88
CA LEU A 9 -13.18 0.51 6.44
C LEU A 9 -12.38 0.70 7.73
N GLN A 10 -12.42 -0.30 8.61
CA GLN A 10 -11.68 -0.29 9.88
C GLN A 10 -10.75 -1.49 9.98
N PRO A 11 -9.60 -1.34 10.66
CA PRO A 11 -8.74 -2.48 10.99
C PRO A 11 -9.49 -3.51 11.85
N THR A 12 -9.35 -4.80 11.50
CA THR A 12 -10.04 -5.91 12.18
C THR A 12 -9.13 -6.73 13.10
N ARG A 13 -7.81 -6.54 13.01
CA ARG A 13 -6.82 -7.31 13.79
C ARG A 13 -6.07 -6.41 14.77
N PRO A 14 -5.65 -6.95 15.94
CA PRO A 14 -4.80 -6.23 16.89
C PRO A 14 -3.47 -5.78 16.24
N PRO A 15 -2.82 -4.71 16.76
CA PRO A 15 -1.53 -4.28 16.29
C PRO A 15 -0.50 -5.41 16.29
N ARG A 16 0.26 -5.51 15.19
CA ARG A 16 1.33 -6.48 14.93
C ARG A 16 0.95 -7.98 14.97
N ALA A 17 -0.34 -8.31 15.14
CA ALA A 17 -0.79 -9.71 15.20
C ALA A 17 -0.38 -10.50 13.96
N GLN A 18 -0.61 -9.95 12.77
CA GLN A 18 -0.29 -10.61 11.50
C GLN A 18 1.22 -10.67 11.22
N LEU A 19 1.99 -9.69 11.70
CA LEU A 19 3.46 -9.74 11.61
C LEU A 19 4.03 -10.85 12.50
N ARG A 20 3.48 -11.04 13.71
CA ARG A 20 3.86 -12.17 14.59
C ARG A 20 3.48 -13.52 13.98
N GLU A 21 2.32 -13.63 13.32
CA GLU A 21 1.89 -14.84 12.59
C GLU A 21 2.87 -15.19 11.45
N LEU A 22 3.53 -14.18 10.86
CA LEU A 22 4.59 -14.36 9.87
C LEU A 22 5.98 -14.64 10.51
N GLY A 23 6.09 -14.61 11.83
CA GLY A 23 7.37 -14.79 12.53
C GLY A 23 8.24 -13.53 12.55
N ILE A 24 7.66 -12.35 12.30
CA ILE A 24 8.37 -11.07 12.31
C ILE A 24 8.37 -10.51 13.73
N PRO A 25 9.54 -10.16 14.31
CA PRO A 25 9.66 -9.60 15.66
C PRO A 25 8.89 -8.28 15.83
N ASP A 26 8.46 -8.00 17.07
CA ASP A 26 7.67 -6.79 17.39
C ASP A 26 8.45 -5.48 17.23
N ASP A 27 9.76 -5.52 17.33
CA ASP A 27 10.66 -4.39 17.14
C ASP A 27 11.16 -4.20 15.70
N ALA A 28 10.79 -5.12 14.79
CA ALA A 28 11.19 -5.03 13.39
C ALA A 28 10.57 -3.82 12.70
N HIS A 29 11.38 -3.12 11.94
CA HIS A 29 10.96 -2.08 11.01
C HIS A 29 10.50 -2.69 9.70
N VAL A 30 9.24 -2.45 9.29
CA VAL A 30 8.61 -3.18 8.18
C VAL A 30 8.37 -2.29 6.98
N GLY A 31 8.81 -2.74 5.81
CA GLY A 31 8.49 -2.16 4.50
C GLY A 31 7.50 -3.03 3.73
N GLY A 32 6.37 -2.44 3.31
CA GLY A 32 5.35 -3.12 2.52
C GLY A 32 5.58 -2.98 1.02
N ILE A 33 5.43 -4.07 0.28
CA ILE A 33 5.52 -4.08 -1.20
C ILE A 33 4.24 -4.67 -1.77
N SER A 34 3.56 -3.92 -2.64
CA SER A 34 2.35 -4.42 -3.31
C SER A 34 2.49 -4.28 -4.81
N VAL A 35 2.64 -5.40 -5.49
CA VAL A 35 2.85 -5.49 -6.93
C VAL A 35 1.72 -6.22 -7.63
N ARG A 36 1.62 -6.05 -8.93
CA ARG A 36 0.61 -6.68 -9.77
C ARG A 36 1.27 -7.25 -11.01
N ASN A 37 0.88 -8.45 -11.41
CA ASN A 37 1.29 -9.02 -12.69
C ASN A 37 0.64 -8.24 -13.85
N LEU A 38 1.45 -7.82 -14.80
CA LEU A 38 1.04 -7.14 -16.04
C LEU A 38 1.20 -8.10 -17.21
N GLN A 39 0.63 -7.76 -18.37
CA GLN A 39 0.83 -8.56 -19.60
C GLN A 39 2.31 -8.54 -20.06
N ASP A 40 2.97 -7.41 -19.85
CA ASP A 40 4.41 -7.23 -20.07
C ASP A 40 5.00 -6.61 -18.80
N ASN A 41 5.74 -7.42 -18.06
CA ASN A 41 6.39 -6.99 -16.82
C ASN A 41 7.72 -6.26 -17.09
N GLY A 42 8.29 -6.35 -18.29
CA GLY A 42 9.58 -5.74 -18.58
C GLY A 42 10.64 -6.14 -17.55
N ASN A 43 11.40 -5.15 -17.07
CA ASN A 43 12.45 -5.33 -16.05
C ASN A 43 12.00 -4.96 -14.63
N PHE A 44 10.73 -4.58 -14.42
CA PHE A 44 10.30 -4.13 -13.09
C PHE A 44 10.48 -5.18 -11.99
N PRO A 45 10.33 -6.50 -12.22
CA PRO A 45 10.58 -7.49 -11.18
C PRO A 45 12.01 -7.43 -10.62
N GLU A 46 13.00 -7.28 -11.51
CA GLU A 46 14.40 -7.11 -11.12
C GLU A 46 14.62 -5.78 -10.36
N GLN A 47 14.02 -4.70 -10.83
CA GLN A 47 14.13 -3.39 -10.17
C GLN A 47 13.46 -3.38 -8.79
N PHE A 48 12.33 -4.06 -8.61
CA PHE A 48 11.71 -4.23 -7.30
C PHE A 48 12.57 -5.09 -6.37
N ALA A 49 13.19 -6.17 -6.85
CA ALA A 49 14.10 -6.98 -6.05
C ALA A 49 15.29 -6.14 -5.56
N LYS A 50 15.93 -5.38 -6.44
CA LYS A 50 17.02 -4.43 -6.07
C LYS A 50 16.56 -3.37 -5.08
N LEU A 51 15.35 -2.81 -5.24
CA LEU A 51 14.78 -1.86 -4.29
C LEU A 51 14.62 -2.52 -2.90
N CYS A 52 14.04 -3.71 -2.85
CA CYS A 52 13.82 -4.45 -1.61
C CYS A 52 15.13 -4.78 -0.89
N ASP A 53 16.15 -5.24 -1.62
CA ASP A 53 17.49 -5.51 -1.08
C ASP A 53 18.12 -4.24 -0.50
N ARG A 54 17.96 -3.08 -1.14
CA ARG A 54 18.44 -1.80 -0.62
C ARG A 54 17.67 -1.34 0.61
N LEU A 55 16.33 -1.44 0.60
CA LEU A 55 15.52 -1.11 1.78
C LEU A 55 15.89 -1.97 2.99
N SER A 56 16.17 -3.26 2.74
CA SER A 56 16.63 -4.17 3.80
C SER A 56 18.05 -3.86 4.25
N GLY A 57 19.01 -3.75 3.34
CA GLY A 57 20.42 -3.59 3.67
C GLY A 57 20.82 -2.21 4.16
N GLU A 58 20.22 -1.13 3.58
CA GLU A 58 20.62 0.25 3.89
C GLU A 58 19.71 0.88 4.96
N LEU A 59 18.42 0.46 5.08
CA LEU A 59 17.45 1.04 6.03
C LEU A 59 16.96 0.03 7.06
N GLY A 60 17.48 -1.19 7.09
CA GLY A 60 17.13 -2.22 8.06
C GLY A 60 15.65 -2.66 7.97
N LYS A 61 15.02 -2.57 6.80
CA LYS A 61 13.61 -2.91 6.67
C LYS A 61 13.39 -4.41 6.45
N THR A 62 12.51 -5.01 7.23
CA THR A 62 11.94 -6.32 6.95
C THR A 62 10.89 -6.18 5.85
N ILE A 63 11.08 -6.87 4.73
CA ILE A 63 10.21 -6.72 3.56
C ILE A 63 9.03 -7.68 3.62
N VAL A 64 7.81 -7.14 3.47
CA VAL A 64 6.56 -7.90 3.42
C VAL A 64 5.83 -7.59 2.11
N PHE A 65 5.64 -8.61 1.28
CA PHE A 65 4.81 -8.52 0.08
C PHE A 65 3.33 -8.66 0.44
N LEU A 66 2.52 -7.71 -0.01
CA LEU A 66 1.08 -7.61 0.25
C LEU A 66 0.30 -8.15 -0.94
N VAL A 67 -0.33 -9.30 -0.78
CA VAL A 67 -1.15 -9.92 -1.82
C VAL A 67 -2.58 -9.45 -1.68
N MET A 68 -3.01 -8.50 -2.52
CA MET A 68 -4.38 -7.97 -2.56
C MET A 68 -5.33 -8.87 -3.33
N GLN A 69 -4.84 -9.47 -4.42
CA GLN A 69 -5.58 -10.41 -5.27
C GLN A 69 -4.67 -11.59 -5.64
N GLU A 70 -4.92 -12.74 -5.02
CA GLU A 70 -4.05 -13.91 -5.11
C GLU A 70 -3.69 -14.29 -6.54
N SER A 71 -4.69 -14.40 -7.43
CA SER A 71 -4.50 -14.79 -8.84
C SER A 71 -3.63 -13.84 -9.67
N ARG A 72 -3.42 -12.60 -9.21
CA ARG A 72 -2.67 -11.56 -9.95
C ARG A 72 -1.40 -11.10 -9.27
N ASP A 73 -1.29 -11.25 -7.96
CA ASP A 73 -0.23 -10.63 -7.17
C ASP A 73 0.77 -11.66 -6.64
N GLU A 74 0.31 -12.87 -6.32
CA GLU A 74 1.18 -13.85 -5.65
C GLU A 74 2.33 -14.31 -6.53
N ALA A 75 2.05 -14.70 -7.77
CA ALA A 75 3.08 -15.23 -8.67
C ALA A 75 4.20 -14.22 -8.91
N ILE A 76 3.85 -12.96 -9.18
CA ILE A 76 4.83 -11.89 -9.40
C ILE A 76 5.57 -11.52 -8.11
N SER A 77 4.91 -11.51 -6.96
CA SER A 77 5.57 -11.30 -5.67
C SER A 77 6.62 -12.37 -5.40
N ARG A 78 6.29 -13.65 -5.60
CA ARG A 78 7.23 -14.77 -5.45
C ARG A 78 8.37 -14.69 -6.46
N GLN A 79 8.10 -14.26 -7.70
CA GLN A 79 9.14 -14.04 -8.72
C GLN A 79 10.15 -12.97 -8.28
N ILE A 80 9.68 -11.88 -7.69
CA ILE A 80 10.54 -10.80 -7.17
C ILE A 80 11.32 -11.33 -5.95
N MET A 81 10.65 -11.98 -5.00
CA MET A 81 11.29 -12.57 -3.83
C MET A 81 12.41 -13.55 -4.20
N ALA A 82 12.23 -14.34 -5.26
CA ALA A 82 13.26 -15.28 -5.75
C ALA A 82 14.49 -14.58 -6.35
N GLN A 83 14.40 -13.29 -6.71
CA GLN A 83 15.49 -12.48 -7.22
C GLN A 83 16.17 -11.62 -6.13
N MET A 84 15.59 -11.57 -4.94
CA MET A 84 16.15 -10.83 -3.80
C MET A 84 17.29 -11.62 -3.14
N SER A 85 18.25 -10.88 -2.60
CA SER A 85 19.30 -11.41 -1.71
C SER A 85 18.86 -11.44 -0.25
N ALA A 86 18.04 -10.46 0.15
CA ALA A 86 17.49 -10.36 1.50
C ALA A 86 16.25 -11.25 1.68
N PRO A 87 15.99 -11.78 2.89
CA PRO A 87 14.76 -12.52 3.16
C PRO A 87 13.54 -11.59 3.08
N ALA A 88 12.42 -12.12 2.60
CA ALA A 88 11.16 -11.41 2.56
C ALA A 88 9.98 -12.34 2.91
N TYR A 89 8.88 -11.74 3.33
CA TYR A 89 7.67 -12.43 3.74
C TYR A 89 6.54 -12.15 2.74
N LEU A 90 5.61 -13.09 2.62
CA LEU A 90 4.42 -12.95 1.80
C LEU A 90 3.18 -12.98 2.69
N ALA A 91 2.42 -11.89 2.70
CA ALA A 91 1.20 -11.77 3.49
C ALA A 91 -0.04 -11.83 2.59
N LYS A 92 -1.00 -12.65 3.00
CA LYS A 92 -2.30 -12.82 2.35
C LYS A 92 -3.41 -12.56 3.36
N THR A 93 -4.46 -11.84 2.93
CA THR A 93 -5.67 -11.60 3.72
C THR A 93 -6.90 -11.85 2.84
N PRO A 94 -7.13 -13.11 2.41
CA PRO A 94 -8.18 -13.41 1.45
C PRO A 94 -9.56 -13.03 2.00
N GLY A 95 -10.26 -12.14 1.26
CA GLY A 95 -11.62 -11.73 1.59
C GLY A 95 -11.77 -10.82 2.83
N ASP A 96 -10.68 -10.40 3.48
CA ASP A 96 -10.71 -9.51 4.64
C ASP A 96 -9.90 -8.22 4.41
N PRO A 97 -10.53 -7.16 3.86
CA PRO A 97 -9.85 -5.88 3.68
C PRO A 97 -9.47 -5.20 5.00
N GLY A 98 -10.20 -5.44 6.10
CA GLY A 98 -9.85 -4.92 7.42
C GLY A 98 -8.60 -5.56 8.00
N ALA A 99 -8.34 -6.84 7.70
CA ALA A 99 -7.08 -7.48 8.03
C ALA A 99 -5.91 -6.89 7.21
N MET A 100 -6.12 -6.57 5.93
CA MET A 100 -5.09 -5.89 5.13
C MET A 100 -4.80 -4.47 5.66
N LEU A 101 -5.83 -3.72 6.05
CA LEU A 101 -5.66 -2.43 6.74
C LEU A 101 -4.84 -2.59 8.03
N SER A 102 -5.15 -3.60 8.84
CA SER A 102 -4.42 -3.88 10.09
C SER A 102 -2.95 -4.16 9.84
N LEU A 103 -2.64 -4.92 8.79
CA LEU A 103 -1.27 -5.25 8.42
C LEU A 103 -0.51 -4.00 7.92
N ILE A 104 -1.14 -3.18 7.07
CA ILE A 104 -0.54 -1.96 6.53
C ILE A 104 -0.28 -0.94 7.64
N ARG A 105 -1.19 -0.79 8.63
CA ARG A 105 -1.00 0.08 9.80
C ARG A 105 0.33 -0.15 10.51
N ASP A 106 0.80 -1.39 10.51
CA ASP A 106 1.99 -1.81 11.25
C ASP A 106 3.29 -1.65 10.42
N MET A 107 3.24 -0.97 9.28
CA MET A 107 4.38 -0.73 8.38
C MET A 107 4.96 0.68 8.53
N ASP A 108 6.24 0.82 8.24
CA ASP A 108 6.91 2.13 8.23
C ASP A 108 6.64 2.91 6.93
N ALA A 109 6.63 2.19 5.81
CA ALA A 109 6.29 2.72 4.49
C ALA A 109 5.82 1.59 3.56
N VAL A 110 5.13 1.97 2.48
CA VAL A 110 4.65 1.04 1.44
C VAL A 110 5.08 1.53 0.06
N VAL A 111 5.55 0.61 -0.79
CA VAL A 111 5.73 0.86 -2.23
C VAL A 111 4.70 0.03 -2.99
N SER A 112 3.84 0.68 -3.78
CA SER A 112 2.67 0.00 -4.33
C SER A 112 2.37 0.34 -5.78
N MET A 113 2.03 -0.70 -6.54
CA MET A 113 1.33 -0.59 -7.82
C MET A 113 -0.20 -0.55 -7.63
N ARG A 114 -0.72 -1.12 -6.54
CA ARG A 114 -2.15 -1.32 -6.30
C ARG A 114 -2.81 -0.08 -5.69
N LEU A 115 -3.86 0.44 -6.35
CA LEU A 115 -4.61 1.60 -5.89
C LEU A 115 -5.16 1.40 -4.47
N HIS A 116 -5.81 0.28 -4.18
CA HIS A 116 -6.37 0.05 -2.84
C HIS A 116 -5.29 -0.09 -1.76
N THR A 117 -4.10 -0.58 -2.08
CA THR A 117 -2.98 -0.56 -1.12
C THR A 117 -2.54 0.88 -0.82
N ILE A 118 -2.56 1.78 -1.82
CA ILE A 118 -2.26 3.20 -1.63
C ILE A 118 -3.34 3.86 -0.77
N ILE A 119 -4.63 3.57 -1.03
CA ILE A 119 -5.75 4.05 -0.21
C ILE A 119 -5.61 3.59 1.24
N PHE A 120 -5.34 2.31 1.46
CA PHE A 120 -5.18 1.74 2.79
C PHE A 120 -3.97 2.30 3.53
N ALA A 121 -2.84 2.49 2.84
CA ALA A 121 -1.66 3.12 3.43
C ALA A 121 -1.97 4.57 3.85
N ALA A 122 -2.62 5.35 2.99
CA ALA A 122 -3.04 6.70 3.32
C ALA A 122 -3.99 6.74 4.52
N GLN A 123 -5.00 5.87 4.55
CA GLN A 123 -5.97 5.76 5.64
C GLN A 123 -5.31 5.42 6.98
N MET A 124 -4.30 4.58 6.96
CA MET A 124 -3.50 4.24 8.15
C MET A 124 -2.37 5.25 8.41
N GLN A 125 -2.31 6.36 7.66
CA GLN A 125 -1.28 7.38 7.77
C GLN A 125 0.14 6.82 7.58
N VAL A 126 0.28 5.79 6.75
CA VAL A 126 1.55 5.17 6.40
C VAL A 126 2.09 5.81 5.11
N PRO A 127 3.33 6.32 5.11
CA PRO A 127 3.96 6.86 3.91
C PRO A 127 3.92 5.87 2.74
N VAL A 128 3.50 6.35 1.56
CA VAL A 128 3.36 5.48 0.39
C VAL A 128 4.03 6.08 -0.85
N VAL A 129 4.73 5.23 -1.59
CA VAL A 129 5.30 5.53 -2.92
C VAL A 129 4.54 4.71 -3.96
N GLY A 130 4.03 5.37 -4.99
CA GLY A 130 3.31 4.68 -6.05
C GLY A 130 4.20 4.31 -7.24
N CYS A 131 4.02 3.11 -7.79
CA CYS A 131 4.50 2.76 -9.12
C CYS A 131 3.30 2.82 -10.09
N VAL A 132 3.32 3.80 -11.01
CA VAL A 132 2.14 4.20 -11.80
C VAL A 132 2.00 3.32 -13.03
N TYR A 133 1.10 2.35 -12.99
CA TYR A 133 0.74 1.54 -14.17
C TYR A 133 -0.60 1.94 -14.80
N ASP A 134 -1.38 2.77 -14.11
CA ASP A 134 -2.73 3.20 -14.48
C ASP A 134 -2.91 4.69 -14.11
N PRO A 135 -3.55 5.51 -14.95
CA PRO A 135 -3.80 6.93 -14.65
C PRO A 135 -4.53 7.18 -13.31
N LYS A 136 -5.35 6.24 -12.85
CA LYS A 136 -6.03 6.34 -11.55
C LYS A 136 -5.04 6.36 -10.39
N VAL A 137 -3.95 5.60 -10.50
CA VAL A 137 -2.88 5.59 -9.48
C VAL A 137 -2.20 6.97 -9.43
N ALA A 138 -1.88 7.54 -10.59
CA ALA A 138 -1.26 8.87 -10.66
C ALA A 138 -2.16 9.95 -10.03
N ALA A 139 -3.43 10.01 -10.42
CA ALA A 139 -4.40 10.98 -9.90
C ALA A 139 -4.57 10.84 -8.37
N PHE A 140 -4.55 9.61 -7.86
CA PHE A 140 -4.69 9.36 -6.42
C PHE A 140 -3.45 9.79 -5.64
N LEU A 141 -2.24 9.51 -6.16
CA LEU A 141 -0.99 9.98 -5.56
C LEU A 141 -0.92 11.51 -5.51
N GLU A 142 -1.34 12.20 -6.58
CA GLU A 142 -1.43 13.65 -6.63
C GLU A 142 -2.37 14.19 -5.55
N MET A 143 -3.58 13.62 -5.43
CA MET A 143 -4.56 13.98 -4.41
C MET A 143 -4.02 13.78 -2.98
N LEU A 144 -3.27 12.71 -2.74
CA LEU A 144 -2.63 12.41 -1.46
C LEU A 144 -1.34 13.19 -1.23
N GLN A 145 -0.83 13.93 -2.22
CA GLN A 145 0.48 14.58 -2.22
C GLN A 145 1.62 13.58 -1.94
N MET A 146 1.49 12.37 -2.49
CA MET A 146 2.49 11.31 -2.36
C MET A 146 3.27 11.11 -3.66
N PRO A 147 4.56 10.78 -3.59
CA PRO A 147 5.40 10.65 -4.75
C PRO A 147 5.17 9.34 -5.52
N SER A 148 5.62 9.36 -6.78
CA SER A 148 5.77 8.18 -7.62
C SER A 148 7.24 7.80 -7.77
N CYS A 149 7.51 6.49 -7.90
CA CYS A 149 8.82 5.97 -8.34
C CYS A 149 8.89 5.71 -9.85
N GLY A 150 7.96 6.26 -10.63
CA GLY A 150 7.87 6.06 -12.08
C GLY A 150 6.82 5.02 -12.46
N THR A 151 6.95 4.49 -13.67
CA THR A 151 6.08 3.42 -14.19
C THR A 151 6.80 2.06 -14.16
N PRO A 152 6.12 0.91 -14.31
CA PRO A 152 6.78 -0.39 -14.37
C PRO A 152 7.80 -0.52 -15.51
N ARG A 153 7.67 0.27 -16.58
CA ARG A 153 8.56 0.24 -17.73
C ARG A 153 9.87 1.01 -17.53
N ASP A 154 9.80 2.09 -16.77
CA ASP A 154 10.90 3.01 -16.51
C ASP A 154 11.36 3.04 -15.04
N MET A 155 10.90 2.06 -14.26
CA MET A 155 11.27 1.96 -12.85
C MET A 155 12.80 1.78 -12.71
N ASP A 156 13.38 2.62 -11.86
CA ASP A 156 14.77 2.56 -11.41
C ASP A 156 14.82 2.35 -9.90
N ALA A 157 15.46 1.28 -9.47
CA ALA A 157 15.55 0.92 -8.05
C ALA A 157 16.25 1.99 -7.21
N GLY A 158 17.25 2.68 -7.80
CA GLY A 158 17.97 3.75 -7.12
C GLY A 158 17.09 4.98 -6.89
N HIS A 159 16.28 5.36 -7.89
CA HIS A 159 15.30 6.44 -7.75
C HIS A 159 14.22 6.07 -6.73
N ALA A 160 13.61 4.89 -6.85
CA ALA A 160 12.58 4.41 -5.93
C ALA A 160 13.09 4.36 -4.48
N PHE A 161 14.32 3.93 -4.27
CA PHE A 161 14.97 3.92 -2.96
C PHE A 161 15.10 5.35 -2.39
N ARG A 162 15.64 6.30 -3.17
CA ARG A 162 15.80 7.69 -2.70
C ARG A 162 14.47 8.33 -2.32
N VAL A 163 13.43 8.12 -3.14
CA VAL A 163 12.08 8.62 -2.86
C VAL A 163 11.52 8.01 -1.56
N THR A 164 11.64 6.69 -1.39
CA THR A 164 11.16 5.99 -0.18
C THR A 164 11.94 6.44 1.06
N ALA A 165 13.28 6.54 0.97
CA ALA A 165 14.13 7.00 2.07
C ALA A 165 13.81 8.45 2.46
N GLY A 166 13.53 9.33 1.49
CA GLY A 166 13.10 10.70 1.75
C GLY A 166 11.78 10.77 2.53
N LEU A 167 10.77 9.97 2.14
CA LEU A 167 9.51 9.90 2.90
C LEU A 167 9.71 9.37 4.33
N LEU A 168 10.61 8.39 4.52
CA LEU A 168 10.91 7.84 5.84
C LEU A 168 11.64 8.85 6.72
N ALA A 169 12.52 9.68 6.15
CA ALA A 169 13.21 10.76 6.89
C ALA A 169 12.25 11.85 7.39
N GLU A 170 11.15 12.08 6.66
CA GLU A 170 10.12 13.07 7.01
C GLU A 170 8.82 12.40 7.53
N ARG A 171 8.92 11.17 8.04
CA ARG A 171 7.77 10.31 8.34
C ARG A 171 6.69 10.99 9.17
N GLU A 172 7.05 11.68 10.25
CA GLU A 172 6.07 12.33 11.12
C GLU A 172 5.28 13.44 10.40
N GLN A 173 5.95 14.22 9.55
CA GLN A 173 5.30 15.26 8.75
C GLN A 173 4.39 14.66 7.70
N VAL A 174 4.85 13.59 7.02
CA VAL A 174 4.06 12.85 6.03
C VAL A 174 2.81 12.25 6.66
N CYS A 175 2.93 11.60 7.83
CA CYS A 175 1.80 11.01 8.55
C CYS A 175 0.76 12.08 8.93
N ARG A 176 1.17 13.24 9.47
CA ARG A 176 0.25 14.35 9.79
C ARG A 176 -0.50 14.83 8.56
N ARG A 177 0.22 15.09 7.46
CA ARG A 177 -0.39 15.55 6.19
C ARG A 177 -1.38 14.53 5.64
N LEU A 178 -1.03 13.25 5.64
CA LEU A 178 -1.96 12.18 5.24
C LEU A 178 -3.22 12.18 6.11
N GLY A 179 -3.08 12.33 7.44
CA GLY A 179 -4.21 12.41 8.36
C GLY A 179 -5.19 13.54 8.03
N GLU A 180 -4.68 14.73 7.70
CA GLU A 180 -5.50 15.88 7.28
C GLU A 180 -6.25 15.60 5.97
N ILE A 181 -5.55 15.09 4.94
CA ILE A 181 -6.16 14.77 3.65
C ILE A 181 -7.22 13.67 3.80
N VAL A 182 -6.88 12.60 4.50
CA VAL A 182 -7.77 11.43 4.69
C VAL A 182 -9.02 11.79 5.49
N SER A 183 -8.92 12.67 6.49
CA SER A 183 -10.10 13.15 7.24
C SER A 183 -11.17 13.74 6.30
N GLY A 184 -10.75 14.56 5.33
CA GLY A 184 -11.66 15.10 4.32
C GLY A 184 -12.25 14.03 3.39
N LEU A 185 -11.44 13.04 2.98
CA LEU A 185 -11.89 11.95 2.11
C LEU A 185 -12.87 11.01 2.81
N THR A 186 -12.64 10.71 4.08
CA THR A 186 -13.54 9.89 4.91
C THR A 186 -14.91 10.57 5.04
N CYS A 187 -14.94 11.86 5.37
CA CYS A 187 -16.18 12.62 5.45
C CYS A 187 -16.97 12.59 4.12
N GLN A 188 -16.29 12.71 2.98
CA GLN A 188 -16.92 12.60 1.66
C GLN A 188 -17.46 11.18 1.39
N ALA A 189 -16.76 10.13 1.81
CA ALA A 189 -17.18 8.74 1.66
C ALA A 189 -18.41 8.44 2.52
N GLU A 190 -18.45 8.91 3.76
CA GLU A 190 -19.59 8.79 4.67
C GLU A 190 -20.83 9.49 4.12
N ALA A 191 -20.70 10.75 3.69
CA ALA A 191 -21.80 11.50 3.08
C ALA A 191 -22.35 10.80 1.83
N THR A 192 -21.50 10.18 1.01
CA THR A 192 -21.91 9.40 -0.16
C THR A 192 -22.72 8.16 0.26
N THR A 193 -22.29 7.46 1.30
CA THR A 193 -22.97 6.28 1.84
C THR A 193 -24.33 6.63 2.42
N GLU A 194 -24.43 7.73 3.16
CA GLU A 194 -25.70 8.22 3.71
C GLU A 194 -26.70 8.59 2.60
N LEU A 195 -26.24 9.33 1.58
CA LEU A 195 -27.08 9.68 0.43
C LEU A 195 -27.62 8.44 -0.29
N PHE A 196 -26.76 7.44 -0.49
CA PHE A 196 -27.15 6.18 -1.11
C PHE A 196 -28.18 5.41 -0.26
N ALA A 197 -27.97 5.32 1.04
CA ALA A 197 -28.90 4.71 1.99
C ALA A 197 -30.28 5.43 2.00
N GLN A 198 -30.28 6.76 1.89
CA GLN A 198 -31.51 7.53 1.78
C GLN A 198 -32.27 7.26 0.48
N LEU A 199 -31.56 7.23 -0.64
CA LEU A 199 -32.17 6.88 -1.93
C LEU A 199 -32.81 5.49 -1.93
N LEU A 200 -32.19 4.50 -1.28
CA LEU A 200 -32.75 3.14 -1.16
C LEU A 200 -34.02 3.13 -0.30
N ARG A 201 -34.05 3.90 0.80
CA ARG A 201 -35.24 4.06 1.64
C ARG A 201 -36.39 4.74 0.87
N ASP A 202 -36.10 5.80 0.13
CA ASP A 202 -37.09 6.55 -0.65
C ASP A 202 -37.69 5.69 -1.78
N GLN A 203 -36.97 4.68 -2.26
CA GLN A 203 -37.44 3.72 -3.25
C GLN A 203 -38.10 2.46 -2.65
N GLY A 204 -38.19 2.36 -1.31
CA GLY A 204 -38.81 1.22 -0.62
C GLY A 204 -38.01 -0.09 -0.74
N ILE A 205 -36.68 0.00 -0.98
CA ILE A 205 -35.78 -1.15 -1.12
C ILE A 205 -35.17 -1.55 0.24
N MET A 206 -35.25 -0.64 1.24
CA MET A 206 -34.84 -0.84 2.65
C MET A 206 -35.89 -0.36 3.60
#